data_a921fe66a738de7fa9127c2b7fb0c166
#
_entry.id   a921fe66a738de7fa9127c2b7fb0c166
#
_cell.length_a   1.000
_cell.length_b   1.000
_cell.length_c   1.000
_cell.angle_alpha   90.00
_cell.angle_beta   90.00
_cell.angle_gamma   90.00
#
_symmetry.space_group_name_H-M   'P 1'
#
loop_
_entity.id
_entity.type
_entity.pdbx_description
1 polymer ?
#
loop_
_entity_poly.entity_id
_entity_poly.type
_entity_poly.pdbx_seq_one_letter_code
_entity_poly.pdbx_strand_id
1 'polypeptide(L)'
;MSTKAEKTSESEYRKHLLSDENIYLSIYSLNSYIFEYNLLAPKDRRLYHQLQDKFDADLINTTIISVRAKIEALIDDPEEFIEAKVYFKPKKLVDGKLEFRPLHTTDLITQIAIVSMLHLFVYEIPEKENLKLRLSNLSRLIPSDFYGNRISTKPESLFKPWKQQYQKYNQNSNDALKKYHTSLEYKYEVTLDLENFFPTINPIIIYYYISGYLPTHLADRDMDFMKIVLRKLLFCKLKTKIAAFPQQLKEQYLKISKHKVSENADDEEQNTLKNEDTKLPEIYGFVRGIPQGLPQSYFLGNIYDNSL
;
A
#
# COMPACT_ATOMS: atom_id res chain seq x y z
N MET A 1 -18.99 -33.14 34.01
CA MET A 1 -19.25 -31.77 33.52
C MET A 1 -18.38 -31.57 32.27
N SER A 2 -19.01 -31.65 31.10
CA SER A 2 -18.32 -31.55 29.81
C SER A 2 -18.14 -30.07 29.50
N THR A 3 -16.91 -29.60 29.50
CA THR A 3 -16.51 -28.28 28.97
C THR A 3 -16.77 -28.29 27.49
N LYS A 4 -17.88 -27.64 27.06
CA LYS A 4 -18.05 -27.24 25.66
C LYS A 4 -16.84 -26.37 25.31
N ALA A 5 -15.92 -26.91 24.49
CA ALA A 5 -14.97 -26.11 23.80
C ALA A 5 -15.77 -25.07 22.99
N GLU A 6 -15.70 -23.80 23.39
CA GLU A 6 -16.17 -22.69 22.57
C GLU A 6 -15.43 -22.82 21.24
N LYS A 7 -16.18 -23.20 20.19
CA LYS A 7 -15.71 -23.02 18.83
C LYS A 7 -15.47 -21.53 18.66
N THR A 8 -14.22 -21.11 18.73
CA THR A 8 -13.80 -19.76 18.38
C THR A 8 -14.29 -19.51 16.95
N SER A 9 -15.39 -18.75 16.82
CA SER A 9 -15.93 -18.43 15.52
C SER A 9 -14.89 -17.64 14.74
N GLU A 10 -14.65 -18.00 13.48
CA GLU A 10 -13.74 -17.30 12.59
C GLU A 10 -14.11 -15.82 12.43
N SER A 11 -13.08 -14.93 12.27
CA SER A 11 -13.29 -13.51 12.01
C SER A 11 -14.13 -13.29 10.75
N GLU A 12 -15.15 -12.46 10.82
CA GLU A 12 -15.98 -12.12 9.65
C GLU A 12 -15.17 -11.33 8.61
N TYR A 13 -14.17 -10.55 9.03
CA TYR A 13 -13.24 -9.88 8.12
C TYR A 13 -12.36 -10.88 7.37
N ARG A 14 -11.96 -11.99 8.02
CA ARG A 14 -11.26 -13.08 7.37
C ARG A 14 -12.13 -13.74 6.31
N LYS A 15 -13.37 -14.05 6.63
CA LYS A 15 -14.31 -14.64 5.67
C LYS A 15 -14.52 -13.73 4.46
N HIS A 16 -14.72 -12.43 4.71
CA HIS A 16 -14.85 -11.46 3.62
C HIS A 16 -13.57 -11.36 2.79
N LEU A 17 -12.40 -11.28 3.43
CA LEU A 17 -11.11 -11.21 2.73
C LEU A 17 -10.91 -12.38 1.78
N LEU A 18 -11.28 -13.60 2.21
CA LEU A 18 -11.11 -14.83 1.45
C LEU A 18 -12.30 -15.15 0.53
N SER A 19 -13.32 -14.30 0.48
CA SER A 19 -14.50 -14.52 -0.38
C SER A 19 -14.15 -14.40 -1.87
N ASP A 20 -14.86 -15.16 -2.69
CA ASP A 20 -14.73 -15.09 -4.16
C ASP A 20 -15.03 -13.69 -4.66
N GLU A 21 -16.05 -13.02 -4.08
CA GLU A 21 -16.45 -11.67 -4.47
C GLU A 21 -15.33 -10.65 -4.26
N ASN A 22 -14.66 -10.66 -3.10
CA ASN A 22 -13.57 -9.72 -2.82
C ASN A 22 -12.35 -9.97 -3.73
N ILE A 23 -11.99 -11.26 -3.95
CA ILE A 23 -10.85 -11.61 -4.81
C ILE A 23 -11.18 -11.30 -6.27
N TYR A 24 -12.38 -11.64 -6.73
CA TYR A 24 -12.85 -11.30 -8.07
C TYR A 24 -12.82 -9.79 -8.33
N LEU A 25 -13.36 -9.00 -7.39
CA LEU A 25 -13.28 -7.55 -7.45
C LEU A 25 -11.83 -7.06 -7.54
N SER A 26 -10.91 -7.69 -6.82
CA SER A 26 -9.50 -7.31 -6.80
C SER A 26 -8.81 -7.56 -8.13
N ILE A 27 -9.19 -8.60 -8.87
CA ILE A 27 -8.68 -8.85 -10.23
C ILE A 27 -8.99 -7.66 -11.15
N TYR A 28 -10.20 -7.12 -11.10
CA TYR A 28 -10.63 -6.02 -11.97
C TYR A 28 -10.17 -4.66 -11.47
N SER A 29 -10.15 -4.42 -10.18
CA SER A 29 -9.72 -3.14 -9.61
C SER A 29 -8.22 -2.86 -9.79
N LEU A 30 -7.43 -3.89 -10.06
CA LEU A 30 -6.01 -3.77 -10.43
C LEU A 30 -5.79 -3.07 -11.77
N ASN A 31 -6.82 -2.97 -12.60
CA ASN A 31 -6.73 -2.51 -13.99
C ASN A 31 -6.04 -1.14 -14.11
N SER A 32 -6.49 -0.13 -13.38
CA SER A 32 -5.92 1.22 -13.44
C SER A 32 -4.44 1.25 -13.05
N TYR A 33 -4.06 0.42 -12.09
CA TYR A 33 -2.70 0.34 -11.59
C TYR A 33 -1.74 -0.32 -12.60
N ILE A 34 -2.13 -1.48 -13.16
CA ILE A 34 -1.27 -2.24 -14.07
C ILE A 34 -1.01 -1.48 -15.38
N PHE A 35 -2.04 -0.86 -15.95
CA PHE A 35 -1.89 -0.11 -17.19
C PHE A 35 -1.04 1.16 -17.04
N GLU A 36 -1.12 1.84 -15.91
CA GLU A 36 -0.33 3.06 -15.70
C GLU A 36 1.16 2.77 -15.48
N TYR A 37 1.48 1.74 -14.72
CA TYR A 37 2.85 1.51 -14.25
C TYR A 37 3.56 0.36 -14.94
N ASN A 38 2.82 -0.54 -15.61
CA ASN A 38 3.35 -1.65 -16.41
C ASN A 38 4.42 -2.50 -15.67
N LEU A 39 4.19 -2.75 -14.38
CA LEU A 39 5.17 -3.33 -13.45
C LEU A 39 5.17 -4.86 -13.42
N LEU A 40 4.25 -5.52 -14.12
CA LEU A 40 4.19 -6.99 -14.18
C LEU A 40 5.24 -7.58 -15.10
N ALA A 41 5.75 -8.76 -14.74
CA ALA A 41 6.56 -9.57 -15.65
C ALA A 41 5.75 -9.95 -16.90
N PRO A 42 6.40 -10.23 -18.06
CA PRO A 42 5.69 -10.53 -19.30
C PRO A 42 4.69 -11.69 -19.22
N LYS A 43 5.01 -12.74 -18.44
CA LYS A 43 4.10 -13.88 -18.21
C LYS A 43 2.85 -13.46 -17.44
N ASP A 44 3.03 -12.64 -16.39
CA ASP A 44 1.96 -12.17 -15.53
C ASP A 44 1.06 -11.17 -16.25
N ARG A 45 1.65 -10.34 -17.15
CA ARG A 45 0.90 -9.46 -18.04
C ARG A 45 -0.01 -10.23 -18.98
N ARG A 46 0.49 -11.32 -19.59
CA ARG A 46 -0.33 -12.18 -20.46
C ARG A 46 -1.50 -12.78 -19.69
N LEU A 47 -1.23 -13.34 -18.52
CA LEU A 47 -2.27 -13.89 -17.65
C LEU A 47 -3.31 -12.81 -17.30
N TYR A 48 -2.85 -11.62 -16.93
CA TYR A 48 -3.74 -10.51 -16.62
C TYR A 48 -4.63 -10.12 -17.81
N HIS A 49 -4.08 -10.02 -19.03
CA HIS A 49 -4.88 -9.74 -20.22
C HIS A 49 -5.89 -10.83 -20.53
N GLN A 50 -5.52 -12.10 -20.32
CA GLN A 50 -6.48 -13.19 -20.46
C GLN A 50 -7.65 -13.09 -19.49
N LEU A 51 -7.38 -12.68 -18.23
CA LEU A 51 -8.41 -12.44 -17.21
C LEU A 51 -9.33 -11.25 -17.55
N GLN A 52 -8.84 -10.25 -18.30
CA GLN A 52 -9.63 -9.05 -18.67
C GLN A 52 -10.41 -9.25 -19.97
N ASP A 53 -9.82 -9.93 -20.97
CA ASP A 53 -10.37 -9.97 -22.34
C ASP A 53 -11.40 -11.10 -22.55
N LYS A 54 -11.43 -12.09 -21.67
CA LYS A 54 -12.29 -13.27 -21.83
C LYS A 54 -12.91 -13.70 -20.52
N PHE A 55 -14.18 -14.01 -20.56
CA PHE A 55 -14.89 -14.71 -19.49
C PHE A 55 -14.53 -16.20 -19.49
N ASP A 56 -13.28 -16.51 -19.20
CA ASP A 56 -12.82 -17.85 -18.93
C ASP A 56 -13.07 -18.15 -17.45
N ALA A 57 -14.21 -18.75 -17.15
CA ALA A 57 -14.62 -19.04 -15.79
C ALA A 57 -13.63 -19.97 -15.07
N ASP A 58 -13.03 -20.91 -15.78
CA ASP A 58 -12.06 -21.84 -15.20
C ASP A 58 -10.75 -21.13 -14.85
N LEU A 59 -10.27 -20.23 -15.71
CA LEU A 59 -9.11 -19.42 -15.45
C LEU A 59 -9.33 -18.46 -14.26
N ILE A 60 -10.50 -17.84 -14.19
CA ILE A 60 -10.87 -16.95 -13.08
C ILE A 60 -10.92 -17.75 -11.77
N ASN A 61 -11.61 -18.89 -11.74
CA ASN A 61 -11.72 -19.73 -10.55
C ASN A 61 -10.34 -20.23 -10.08
N THR A 62 -9.50 -20.68 -11.00
CA THR A 62 -8.13 -21.11 -10.70
C THR A 62 -7.30 -19.96 -10.11
N THR A 63 -7.47 -18.75 -10.65
CA THR A 63 -6.82 -17.54 -10.13
C THR A 63 -7.32 -17.20 -8.74
N ILE A 64 -8.63 -17.24 -8.49
CA ILE A 64 -9.22 -17.00 -7.16
C ILE A 64 -8.66 -17.97 -6.13
N ILE A 65 -8.61 -19.27 -6.46
CA ILE A 65 -8.03 -20.30 -5.57
C ILE A 65 -6.56 -19.98 -5.26
N SER A 66 -5.77 -19.60 -6.27
CA SER A 66 -4.36 -19.27 -6.09
C SER A 66 -4.15 -18.02 -5.23
N VAL A 67 -4.97 -17.00 -5.41
CA VAL A 67 -4.94 -15.75 -4.62
C VAL A 67 -5.35 -16.04 -3.18
N ARG A 68 -6.42 -16.83 -2.97
CA ARG A 68 -6.85 -17.23 -1.62
C ARG A 68 -5.73 -17.94 -0.88
N ALA A 69 -5.12 -18.95 -1.49
CA ALA A 69 -4.00 -19.67 -0.90
C ALA A 69 -2.82 -18.74 -0.55
N LYS A 70 -2.54 -17.73 -1.41
CA LYS A 70 -1.48 -16.74 -1.11
C LYS A 70 -1.84 -15.84 0.07
N ILE A 71 -3.11 -15.41 0.16
CA ILE A 71 -3.58 -14.62 1.31
C ILE A 71 -3.48 -15.45 2.60
N GLU A 72 -3.97 -16.69 2.59
CA GLU A 72 -3.91 -17.59 3.73
C GLU A 72 -2.46 -17.79 4.19
N ALA A 73 -1.53 -18.08 3.27
CA ALA A 73 -0.11 -18.20 3.60
C ALA A 73 0.44 -16.93 4.27
N LEU A 74 0.06 -15.74 3.78
CA LEU A 74 0.51 -14.47 4.36
C LEU A 74 -0.05 -14.22 5.76
N ILE A 75 -1.31 -14.55 6.03
CA ILE A 75 -1.98 -14.20 7.30
C ILE A 75 -1.80 -15.27 8.37
N ASP A 76 -1.65 -16.54 8.00
CA ASP A 76 -1.54 -17.66 8.94
C ASP A 76 -0.10 -17.91 9.40
N ASP A 77 0.88 -17.54 8.59
CA ASP A 77 2.30 -17.61 8.96
C ASP A 77 2.83 -16.22 9.36
N PRO A 78 3.19 -16.00 10.63
CA PRO A 78 3.77 -14.74 11.10
C PRO A 78 5.05 -14.34 10.34
N GLU A 79 5.83 -15.30 9.87
CA GLU A 79 7.12 -15.08 9.20
C GLU A 79 7.00 -14.93 7.67
N GLU A 80 5.85 -15.27 7.10
CA GLU A 80 5.60 -15.04 5.67
C GLU A 80 5.26 -13.57 5.43
N PHE A 81 5.92 -12.98 4.43
CA PHE A 81 5.71 -11.58 4.03
C PHE A 81 5.64 -11.48 2.50
N ILE A 82 5.07 -10.38 2.03
CA ILE A 82 5.11 -10.03 0.61
C ILE A 82 6.57 -9.90 0.19
N GLU A 83 6.98 -10.66 -0.81
CA GLU A 83 8.31 -10.58 -1.40
C GLU A 83 8.32 -9.63 -2.59
N ALA A 84 9.09 -8.56 -2.49
CA ALA A 84 9.25 -7.57 -3.54
C ALA A 84 10.60 -7.70 -4.24
N LYS A 85 10.60 -7.60 -5.57
CA LYS A 85 11.80 -7.48 -6.41
C LYS A 85 12.01 -6.03 -6.76
N VAL A 86 13.28 -5.58 -6.76
CA VAL A 86 13.64 -4.23 -7.21
C VAL A 86 14.03 -4.25 -8.67
N TYR A 87 13.62 -3.24 -9.42
CA TYR A 87 14.18 -2.87 -10.69
C TYR A 87 14.36 -1.35 -10.77
N PHE A 88 15.25 -0.92 -11.67
CA PHE A 88 15.64 0.47 -11.78
C PHE A 88 15.07 1.08 -13.06
N LYS A 89 14.20 2.08 -12.91
CA LYS A 89 13.67 2.87 -14.03
C LYS A 89 14.52 4.12 -14.23
N PRO A 90 15.03 4.42 -15.43
CA PRO A 90 15.68 5.68 -15.71
C PRO A 90 14.80 6.87 -15.33
N LYS A 91 15.37 7.86 -14.61
CA LYS A 91 14.64 9.04 -14.13
C LYS A 91 15.04 10.28 -14.92
N LYS A 92 16.28 10.68 -14.85
CA LYS A 92 16.81 11.89 -15.49
C LYS A 92 18.34 11.82 -15.60
N LEU A 93 18.90 12.69 -16.45
CA LEU A 93 20.34 12.95 -16.47
C LEU A 93 20.64 14.12 -15.52
N VAL A 94 21.60 13.90 -14.60
CA VAL A 94 22.12 14.93 -13.70
C VAL A 94 23.63 14.92 -13.84
N ASP A 95 24.21 16.05 -14.25
CA ASP A 95 25.66 16.22 -14.47
C ASP A 95 26.26 15.11 -15.34
N GLY A 96 25.56 14.74 -16.42
CA GLY A 96 25.97 13.69 -17.36
C GLY A 96 25.84 12.26 -16.83
N LYS A 97 25.32 12.06 -15.61
CA LYS A 97 25.07 10.75 -15.02
C LYS A 97 23.58 10.42 -15.01
N LEU A 98 23.23 9.20 -15.40
CA LEU A 98 21.86 8.73 -15.38
C LEU A 98 21.45 8.37 -13.95
N GLU A 99 20.45 9.07 -13.44
CA GLU A 99 19.78 8.70 -12.21
C GLU A 99 18.67 7.68 -12.48
N PHE A 100 18.52 6.74 -11.55
CA PHE A 100 17.51 5.71 -11.61
C PHE A 100 16.55 5.82 -10.42
N ARG A 101 15.30 5.48 -10.67
CA ARG A 101 14.28 5.32 -9.62
C ARG A 101 14.14 3.83 -9.30
N PRO A 102 14.43 3.39 -8.07
CA PRO A 102 14.15 2.03 -7.66
C PRO A 102 12.64 1.85 -7.54
N LEU A 103 12.11 0.86 -8.25
CA LEU A 103 10.71 0.46 -8.19
C LEU A 103 10.63 -0.99 -7.74
N HIS A 104 9.56 -1.31 -7.03
CA HIS A 104 9.31 -2.64 -6.51
C HIS A 104 8.17 -3.31 -7.27
N THR A 105 8.29 -4.59 -7.49
CA THR A 105 7.25 -5.41 -8.13
C THR A 105 7.18 -6.78 -7.49
N THR A 106 6.04 -7.42 -7.64
CA THR A 106 5.82 -8.83 -7.28
C THR A 106 5.01 -9.51 -8.39
N ASP A 107 4.76 -10.82 -8.29
CA ASP A 107 3.94 -11.54 -9.26
C ASP A 107 2.47 -11.12 -9.20
N LEU A 108 1.71 -11.46 -10.25
CA LEU A 108 0.30 -11.05 -10.38
C LEU A 108 -0.57 -11.57 -9.24
N ILE A 109 -0.40 -12.82 -8.83
CA ILE A 109 -1.20 -13.41 -7.75
C ILE A 109 -1.00 -12.64 -6.45
N THR A 110 0.25 -12.32 -6.13
CA THR A 110 0.58 -11.50 -4.94
C THR A 110 0.03 -10.08 -5.06
N GLN A 111 0.03 -9.46 -6.25
CA GLN A 111 -0.56 -8.13 -6.43
C GLN A 111 -2.08 -8.13 -6.23
N ILE A 112 -2.78 -9.16 -6.73
CA ILE A 112 -4.21 -9.33 -6.49
C ILE A 112 -4.47 -9.55 -4.99
N ALA A 113 -3.66 -10.37 -4.31
CA ALA A 113 -3.75 -10.58 -2.87
C ALA A 113 -3.56 -9.27 -2.08
N ILE A 114 -2.60 -8.42 -2.47
CA ILE A 114 -2.39 -7.09 -1.89
C ILE A 114 -3.65 -6.23 -2.04
N VAL A 115 -4.25 -6.19 -3.22
CA VAL A 115 -5.46 -5.40 -3.46
C VAL A 115 -6.63 -5.96 -2.66
N SER A 116 -6.79 -7.29 -2.57
CA SER A 116 -7.82 -7.92 -1.73
C SER A 116 -7.68 -7.53 -0.25
N MET A 117 -6.45 -7.55 0.28
CA MET A 117 -6.17 -7.10 1.64
C MET A 117 -6.42 -5.59 1.82
N LEU A 118 -6.06 -4.77 0.82
CA LEU A 118 -6.28 -3.33 0.86
C LEU A 118 -7.77 -2.95 0.86
N HIS A 119 -8.61 -3.73 0.19
CA HIS A 119 -10.05 -3.51 0.16
C HIS A 119 -10.67 -3.46 1.55
N LEU A 120 -10.14 -4.22 2.53
CA LEU A 120 -10.60 -4.17 3.92
C LEU A 120 -10.48 -2.77 4.55
N PHE A 121 -9.57 -1.94 4.05
CA PHE A 121 -9.29 -0.61 4.61
C PHE A 121 -9.88 0.54 3.79
N VAL A 122 -10.25 0.31 2.53
CA VAL A 122 -10.63 1.39 1.61
C VAL A 122 -12.07 1.32 1.13
N TYR A 123 -12.72 0.17 1.24
CA TYR A 123 -14.13 0.00 0.88
C TYR A 123 -14.99 -0.29 2.10
N GLU A 124 -16.24 0.18 2.04
CA GLU A 124 -17.27 -0.24 2.99
C GLU A 124 -17.71 -1.66 2.63
N ILE A 125 -17.62 -2.58 3.59
CA ILE A 125 -18.15 -3.92 3.43
C ILE A 125 -19.68 -3.81 3.53
N PRO A 126 -20.45 -4.27 2.52
CA PRO A 126 -21.90 -4.22 2.57
C PRO A 126 -22.45 -4.92 3.81
N GLU A 127 -23.40 -4.30 4.50
CA GLU A 127 -24.10 -4.90 5.63
C GLU A 127 -24.87 -6.16 5.13
N LYS A 128 -24.35 -7.35 5.43
CA LYS A 128 -25.20 -8.55 5.45
C LYS A 128 -26.10 -8.43 6.67
N GLU A 129 -27.38 -8.75 6.54
CA GLU A 129 -28.52 -8.45 7.43
C GLU A 129 -28.33 -8.54 8.96
N ASN A 130 -27.20 -8.98 9.47
CA ASN A 130 -26.90 -9.07 10.90
C ASN A 130 -25.48 -8.61 11.30
N LEU A 131 -24.71 -8.01 10.41
CA LEU A 131 -23.32 -7.61 10.67
C LEU A 131 -23.15 -6.13 10.39
N LYS A 132 -23.14 -5.33 11.44
CA LYS A 132 -22.72 -3.91 11.41
C LYS A 132 -21.22 -3.80 11.24
N LEU A 133 -20.67 -4.37 10.16
CA LEU A 133 -19.27 -4.27 9.78
C LEU A 133 -19.04 -2.91 9.08
N ARG A 134 -19.13 -1.84 9.84
CA ARG A 134 -18.65 -0.54 9.37
C ARG A 134 -17.15 -0.49 9.60
N LEU A 135 -16.39 -1.00 8.65
CA LEU A 135 -15.02 -0.53 8.51
C LEU A 135 -15.07 0.95 8.14
N SER A 136 -14.40 1.75 8.93
CA SER A 136 -14.17 3.13 8.54
C SER A 136 -13.35 3.12 7.25
N ASN A 137 -13.96 3.54 6.15
CA ASN A 137 -13.24 3.73 4.90
C ASN A 137 -12.11 4.75 5.13
N LEU A 138 -10.89 4.25 5.29
CA LEU A 138 -9.73 5.09 5.60
C LEU A 138 -9.40 6.10 4.48
N SER A 139 -9.92 5.90 3.26
CA SER A 139 -9.76 6.89 2.20
C SER A 139 -10.43 8.23 2.52
N ARG A 140 -11.36 8.25 3.49
CA ARG A 140 -11.97 9.48 4.01
C ARG A 140 -11.02 10.32 4.86
N LEU A 141 -9.96 9.71 5.40
CA LEU A 141 -8.94 10.44 6.14
C LEU A 141 -8.07 11.32 5.24
N ILE A 142 -8.01 11.02 3.94
CA ILE A 142 -7.20 11.77 2.99
C ILE A 142 -7.95 13.05 2.61
N PRO A 143 -7.40 14.25 2.87
CA PRO A 143 -8.03 15.53 2.54
C PRO A 143 -8.43 15.65 1.06
N SER A 144 -9.44 16.46 0.77
CA SER A 144 -9.99 16.62 -0.59
C SER A 144 -9.02 17.24 -1.60
N ASP A 145 -8.05 17.98 -1.11
CA ASP A 145 -6.98 18.66 -1.85
C ASP A 145 -5.77 17.78 -2.15
N PHE A 146 -5.76 16.57 -1.64
CA PHE A 146 -4.82 15.54 -2.09
C PHE A 146 -5.31 14.89 -3.38
N TYR A 147 -4.66 15.18 -4.50
CA TYR A 147 -5.11 14.72 -5.84
C TYR A 147 -4.47 13.41 -6.28
N GLY A 148 -3.25 13.12 -5.84
CA GLY A 148 -2.51 11.92 -6.23
C GLY A 148 -3.11 10.63 -5.66
N ASN A 149 -3.20 9.59 -6.48
CA ASN A 149 -3.51 8.22 -6.06
C ASN A 149 -4.74 8.06 -5.14
N ARG A 150 -5.80 8.81 -5.41
CA ARG A 150 -7.08 8.73 -4.69
C ARG A 150 -7.77 7.41 -4.99
N ILE A 151 -8.27 6.75 -3.96
CA ILE A 151 -9.09 5.55 -4.13
C ILE A 151 -10.35 5.89 -4.94
N SER A 152 -10.66 5.01 -5.88
CA SER A 152 -11.86 5.12 -6.71
C SER A 152 -13.11 4.75 -5.90
N THR A 153 -14.22 5.40 -6.23
CA THR A 153 -15.55 4.96 -5.76
C THR A 153 -16.15 3.87 -6.67
N LYS A 154 -15.49 3.59 -7.79
CA LYS A 154 -15.90 2.57 -8.75
C LYS A 154 -15.13 1.30 -8.48
N PRO A 155 -15.81 0.17 -8.24
CA PRO A 155 -15.16 -1.08 -7.83
C PRO A 155 -14.21 -1.66 -8.90
N GLU A 156 -14.44 -1.36 -10.17
CA GLU A 156 -13.60 -1.81 -11.28
C GLU A 156 -12.25 -1.06 -11.39
N SER A 157 -11.95 -0.14 -10.50
CA SER A 157 -10.70 0.62 -10.53
C SER A 157 -10.23 0.96 -9.12
N LEU A 158 -9.04 0.53 -8.74
CA LEU A 158 -8.48 0.83 -7.42
C LEU A 158 -8.28 2.34 -7.20
N PHE A 159 -7.78 3.02 -8.21
CA PHE A 159 -7.50 4.47 -8.13
C PHE A 159 -8.35 5.26 -9.11
N LYS A 160 -8.67 6.50 -8.76
CA LYS A 160 -9.26 7.47 -9.68
C LYS A 160 -8.29 7.74 -10.84
N PRO A 161 -8.80 8.00 -12.06
CA PRO A 161 -7.94 8.29 -13.21
C PRO A 161 -7.00 9.47 -12.93
N TRP A 162 -5.68 9.25 -13.03
CA TRP A 162 -4.67 10.24 -12.67
C TRP A 162 -4.78 11.54 -13.49
N LYS A 163 -5.15 11.45 -14.78
CA LYS A 163 -5.34 12.64 -15.65
C LYS A 163 -6.41 13.57 -15.10
N GLN A 164 -7.54 13.03 -14.62
CA GLN A 164 -8.63 13.83 -14.06
C GLN A 164 -8.18 14.48 -12.74
N GLN A 165 -7.41 13.76 -11.92
CA GLN A 165 -6.89 14.30 -10.66
C GLN A 165 -5.87 15.41 -10.93
N TYR A 166 -4.99 15.24 -11.91
CA TYR A 166 -4.02 16.25 -12.33
C TYR A 166 -4.70 17.51 -12.92
N GLN A 167 -5.76 17.34 -13.70
CA GLN A 167 -6.56 18.47 -14.20
C GLN A 167 -7.18 19.28 -13.04
N LYS A 168 -7.73 18.61 -12.03
CA LYS A 168 -8.26 19.28 -10.83
C LYS A 168 -7.17 20.02 -10.07
N TYR A 169 -6.03 19.41 -9.88
CA TYR A 169 -4.87 20.06 -9.26
C TYR A 169 -4.51 21.35 -10.01
N ASN A 170 -4.32 21.27 -11.34
CA ASN A 170 -3.98 22.43 -12.15
C ASN A 170 -5.06 23.52 -12.09
N GLN A 171 -6.34 23.13 -12.14
CA GLN A 171 -7.45 24.09 -12.03
C GLN A 171 -7.42 24.82 -10.69
N ASN A 172 -7.30 24.09 -9.59
CA ASN A 172 -7.29 24.69 -8.25
C ASN A 172 -6.04 25.56 -8.03
N SER A 173 -4.88 25.13 -8.57
CA SER A 173 -3.65 25.93 -8.52
C SER A 173 -3.82 27.24 -9.30
N ASN A 174 -4.39 27.19 -10.49
CA ASN A 174 -4.65 28.38 -11.30
C ASN A 174 -5.67 29.33 -10.64
N ASP A 175 -6.69 28.78 -9.99
CA ASP A 175 -7.69 29.57 -9.28
C ASP A 175 -7.09 30.22 -8.02
N ALA A 176 -6.19 29.54 -7.32
CA ALA A 176 -5.42 30.12 -6.21
C ALA A 176 -4.50 31.25 -6.71
N LEU A 177 -3.79 31.07 -7.82
CA LEU A 177 -2.95 32.11 -8.44
C LEU A 177 -3.77 33.34 -8.86
N LYS A 178 -4.95 33.16 -9.43
CA LYS A 178 -5.86 34.28 -9.76
C LYS A 178 -6.25 35.05 -8.51
N LYS A 179 -6.61 34.37 -7.40
CA LYS A 179 -6.90 35.02 -6.11
C LYS A 179 -5.69 35.77 -5.56
N TYR A 180 -4.49 35.22 -5.69
CA TYR A 180 -3.25 35.91 -5.33
C TYR A 180 -3.08 37.24 -6.07
N HIS A 181 -3.37 37.29 -7.37
CA HIS A 181 -3.26 38.50 -8.19
C HIS A 181 -4.39 39.52 -7.99
N THR A 182 -5.57 39.08 -7.56
CA THR A 182 -6.77 39.93 -7.45
C THR A 182 -7.13 40.33 -6.03
N SER A 183 -6.60 39.66 -5.01
CA SER A 183 -6.86 39.94 -3.60
C SER A 183 -5.56 39.96 -2.80
N LEU A 184 -5.58 40.72 -1.67
CA LEU A 184 -4.47 40.73 -0.71
C LEU A 184 -4.46 39.51 0.23
N GLU A 185 -5.31 38.53 -0.02
CA GLU A 185 -5.50 37.38 0.84
C GLU A 185 -4.29 36.43 0.80
N TYR A 186 -3.72 36.20 -0.39
CA TYR A 186 -2.51 35.38 -0.58
C TYR A 186 -1.32 36.26 -0.93
N LYS A 187 -0.25 36.17 -0.15
CA LYS A 187 0.96 37.00 -0.34
C LYS A 187 2.15 36.23 -0.88
N TYR A 188 2.16 34.90 -0.73
CA TYR A 188 3.30 34.05 -1.05
C TYR A 188 2.81 32.76 -1.71
N GLU A 189 3.59 32.27 -2.68
CA GLU A 189 3.53 30.91 -3.19
C GLU A 189 4.70 30.11 -2.61
N VAL A 190 4.42 28.96 -2.04
CA VAL A 190 5.46 28.05 -1.54
C VAL A 190 5.29 26.70 -2.26
N THR A 191 6.32 26.29 -2.98
CA THR A 191 6.39 24.97 -3.62
C THR A 191 7.34 24.07 -2.83
N LEU A 192 6.84 22.93 -2.39
CA LEU A 192 7.62 21.92 -1.68
C LEU A 192 7.64 20.63 -2.48
N ASP A 193 8.79 19.94 -2.48
CA ASP A 193 8.95 18.59 -3.03
C ASP A 193 9.62 17.71 -2.00
N LEU A 194 9.08 16.50 -1.79
CA LEU A 194 9.62 15.53 -0.84
C LEU A 194 10.62 14.62 -1.54
N GLU A 195 11.90 14.82 -1.22
CA GLU A 195 12.96 13.97 -1.76
C GLU A 195 12.84 12.53 -1.23
N ASN A 196 12.87 11.57 -2.16
CA ASN A 196 12.84 10.13 -1.83
C ASN A 196 11.67 9.71 -0.93
N PHE A 197 10.48 10.28 -1.16
CA PHE A 197 9.30 10.14 -0.32
C PHE A 197 9.04 8.70 0.16
N PHE A 198 8.86 7.73 -0.74
CA PHE A 198 8.51 6.35 -0.35
C PHE A 198 9.57 5.65 0.53
N PRO A 199 10.88 5.75 0.26
CA PRO A 199 11.92 5.21 1.13
C PRO A 199 12.03 5.90 2.50
N THR A 200 11.56 7.14 2.64
CA THR A 200 11.63 7.90 3.90
C THR A 200 10.42 7.69 4.80
N ILE A 201 9.33 7.12 4.27
CA ILE A 201 8.14 6.79 5.05
C ILE A 201 8.49 5.77 6.12
N ASN A 202 8.11 6.06 7.37
CA ASN A 202 8.23 5.09 8.45
C ASN A 202 6.95 4.22 8.52
N PRO A 203 7.00 2.93 8.17
CA PRO A 203 5.83 2.06 8.18
C PRO A 203 5.26 1.84 9.59
N ILE A 204 6.06 2.01 10.64
CA ILE A 204 5.62 1.90 12.03
C ILE A 204 4.65 3.04 12.37
N ILE A 205 4.95 4.26 11.95
CA ILE A 205 4.05 5.41 12.15
C ILE A 205 2.70 5.15 11.48
N ILE A 206 2.70 4.67 10.23
CA ILE A 206 1.46 4.32 9.53
C ILE A 206 0.71 3.22 10.29
N TYR A 207 1.42 2.20 10.78
CA TYR A 207 0.81 1.11 11.53
C TYR A 207 0.05 1.61 12.75
N TYR A 208 0.67 2.43 13.59
CA TYR A 208 0.01 3.00 14.77
C TYR A 208 -1.10 3.97 14.40
N TYR A 209 -0.88 4.83 13.43
CA TYR A 209 -1.89 5.77 12.96
C TYR A 209 -3.15 5.05 12.49
N ILE A 210 -3.03 4.11 11.55
CA ILE A 210 -4.18 3.34 11.05
C ILE A 210 -4.80 2.49 12.16
N SER A 211 -4.00 1.85 13.02
CA SER A 211 -4.52 1.05 14.13
C SER A 211 -5.39 1.88 15.08
N GLY A 212 -5.06 3.16 15.28
CA GLY A 212 -5.86 4.08 16.09
C GLY A 212 -7.21 4.47 15.47
N TYR A 213 -7.36 4.31 14.15
CA TYR A 213 -8.63 4.56 13.44
C TYR A 213 -9.48 3.30 13.24
N LEU A 214 -8.97 2.13 13.62
CA LEU A 214 -9.80 0.93 13.59
C LEU A 214 -10.95 1.08 14.60
N PRO A 215 -12.17 0.64 14.23
CA PRO A 215 -13.34 0.84 15.07
C PRO A 215 -13.19 0.18 16.45
N THR A 216 -13.37 0.96 17.52
CA THR A 216 -13.23 0.48 18.91
C THR A 216 -14.27 -0.55 19.34
N HIS A 217 -15.35 -0.71 18.55
CA HIS A 217 -16.39 -1.71 18.81
C HIS A 217 -16.11 -3.07 18.17
N LEU A 218 -14.98 -3.22 17.46
CA LEU A 218 -14.58 -4.52 16.94
C LEU A 218 -14.28 -5.49 18.09
N ALA A 219 -14.66 -6.74 17.91
CA ALA A 219 -14.20 -7.80 18.79
C ALA A 219 -12.67 -7.90 18.72
N ASP A 220 -12.02 -8.24 19.84
CA ASP A 220 -10.55 -8.31 19.92
C ASP A 220 -9.94 -9.14 18.79
N ARG A 221 -10.53 -10.29 18.46
CA ARG A 221 -10.08 -11.15 17.37
C ARG A 221 -10.12 -10.46 15.98
N ASP A 222 -11.12 -9.62 15.75
CA ASP A 222 -11.26 -8.89 14.48
C ASP A 222 -10.26 -7.74 14.42
N MET A 223 -10.02 -7.10 15.54
CA MET A 223 -8.99 -6.09 15.71
C MET A 223 -7.60 -6.67 15.45
N ASP A 224 -7.30 -7.82 16.07
CA ASP A 224 -6.01 -8.49 15.88
C ASP A 224 -5.83 -8.97 14.44
N PHE A 225 -6.89 -9.51 13.83
CA PHE A 225 -6.87 -9.89 12.43
C PHE A 225 -6.55 -8.70 11.51
N MET A 226 -7.23 -7.56 11.70
CA MET A 226 -7.00 -6.34 10.92
C MET A 226 -5.57 -5.81 11.10
N LYS A 227 -5.02 -5.88 12.30
CA LYS A 227 -3.61 -5.51 12.56
C LYS A 227 -2.63 -6.45 11.87
N ILE A 228 -2.91 -7.76 11.81
CA ILE A 228 -2.10 -8.72 11.05
C ILE A 228 -2.09 -8.33 9.57
N VAL A 229 -3.26 -8.12 8.97
CA VAL A 229 -3.38 -7.74 7.55
C VAL A 229 -2.63 -6.42 7.27
N LEU A 230 -2.80 -5.43 8.13
CA LEU A 230 -2.10 -4.15 8.01
C LEU A 230 -0.57 -4.33 8.07
N ARG A 231 -0.08 -5.16 8.98
CA ARG A 231 1.35 -5.49 9.06
C ARG A 231 1.87 -6.10 7.76
N LYS A 232 1.12 -7.02 7.15
CA LYS A 232 1.51 -7.65 5.88
C LYS A 232 1.51 -6.66 4.70
N LEU A 233 0.63 -5.65 4.72
CA LEU A 233 0.63 -4.58 3.70
C LEU A 233 1.78 -3.59 3.87
N LEU A 234 2.23 -3.34 5.09
CA LEU A 234 3.26 -2.34 5.38
C LEU A 234 4.68 -2.90 5.24
N PHE A 235 4.91 -4.15 5.60
CA PHE A 235 6.25 -4.73 5.64
C PHE A 235 6.42 -5.75 4.50
N CYS A 236 7.36 -5.47 3.60
CA CYS A 236 7.66 -6.32 2.46
C CYS A 236 9.12 -6.77 2.52
N LYS A 237 9.37 -8.07 2.36
CA LYS A 237 10.73 -8.63 2.23
C LYS A 237 11.31 -8.29 0.87
N LEU A 238 12.59 -7.94 0.83
CA LEU A 238 13.32 -7.71 -0.41
C LEU A 238 13.88 -9.04 -0.94
N LYS A 239 13.29 -9.54 -2.04
CA LYS A 239 13.74 -10.79 -2.69
C LYS A 239 15.04 -10.60 -3.46
N THR A 240 15.31 -9.39 -3.95
CA THR A 240 16.48 -9.12 -4.76
C THR A 240 17.72 -8.92 -3.87
N LYS A 241 18.77 -9.72 -4.11
CA LYS A 241 20.04 -9.53 -3.41
C LYS A 241 20.72 -8.25 -3.92
N ILE A 242 20.80 -7.22 -3.09
CA ILE A 242 21.43 -5.92 -3.42
C ILE A 242 22.87 -6.10 -3.89
N ALA A 243 23.58 -7.10 -3.33
CA ALA A 243 24.95 -7.42 -3.74
C ALA A 243 25.09 -7.81 -5.21
N ALA A 244 24.02 -8.27 -5.85
CA ALA A 244 24.01 -8.66 -7.26
C ALA A 244 23.86 -7.46 -8.23
N PHE A 245 23.60 -6.25 -7.73
CA PHE A 245 23.48 -5.07 -8.57
C PHE A 245 24.83 -4.56 -9.06
N PRO A 246 24.90 -3.96 -10.26
CA PRO A 246 26.04 -3.14 -10.67
C PRO A 246 26.36 -2.09 -9.60
N GLN A 247 27.66 -1.80 -9.40
CA GLN A 247 28.12 -0.95 -8.28
C GLN A 247 27.39 0.40 -8.22
N GLN A 248 27.20 1.07 -9.36
CA GLN A 248 26.51 2.36 -9.46
C GLN A 248 25.07 2.28 -8.94
N LEU A 249 24.31 1.23 -9.31
CA LEU A 249 22.92 1.05 -8.87
C LEU A 249 22.84 0.67 -7.38
N LYS A 250 23.82 -0.11 -6.92
CA LYS A 250 23.95 -0.48 -5.51
C LYS A 250 24.20 0.76 -4.64
N GLU A 251 25.12 1.61 -5.03
CA GLU A 251 25.43 2.86 -4.31
C GLU A 251 24.20 3.79 -4.30
N GLN A 252 23.52 3.92 -5.43
CA GLN A 252 22.34 4.74 -5.55
C GLN A 252 21.20 4.21 -4.67
N TYR A 253 20.95 2.89 -4.67
CA TYR A 253 19.94 2.26 -3.82
C TYR A 253 20.28 2.41 -2.33
N LEU A 254 21.54 2.20 -1.94
CA LEU A 254 22.00 2.37 -0.57
C LEU A 254 21.95 3.83 -0.11
N LYS A 255 22.25 4.78 -0.99
CA LYS A 255 22.13 6.22 -0.69
C LYS A 255 20.67 6.59 -0.40
N ILE A 256 19.74 6.16 -1.23
CA ILE A 256 18.31 6.37 -1.04
C ILE A 256 17.82 5.66 0.24
N SER A 257 18.38 4.48 0.55
CA SER A 257 18.01 3.73 1.73
C SER A 257 18.77 4.10 3.01
N LYS A 258 19.75 4.97 2.98
CA LYS A 258 20.38 5.52 4.20
C LYS A 258 19.56 6.70 4.72
N HIS A 259 18.85 6.55 5.85
CA HIS A 259 18.41 7.70 6.62
C HIS A 259 19.64 8.43 7.13
N LYS A 260 19.68 9.71 6.94
CA LYS A 260 20.19 10.56 7.97
C LYS A 260 19.14 10.54 9.08
N VAL A 261 19.31 9.64 10.05
CA VAL A 261 18.81 9.90 11.39
C VAL A 261 19.42 11.26 11.73
N SER A 262 18.60 12.26 12.01
CA SER A 262 19.15 13.56 12.41
C SER A 262 20.08 13.28 13.56
N GLU A 263 21.30 13.78 13.50
CA GLU A 263 22.29 13.68 14.58
C GLU A 263 21.79 14.29 15.90
N ASN A 264 20.54 14.78 15.93
CA ASN A 264 19.86 15.46 17.04
C ASN A 264 18.65 14.70 17.60
N ALA A 265 18.39 13.45 17.21
CA ALA A 265 17.39 12.65 17.90
C ALA A 265 18.04 12.10 19.18
N ASP A 266 17.54 12.55 20.31
CA ASP A 266 18.01 12.11 21.63
C ASP A 266 18.00 10.58 21.73
N ASP A 267 19.08 10.00 22.25
CA ASP A 267 19.27 8.56 22.41
C ASP A 267 18.14 7.88 23.22
N GLU A 268 17.36 8.62 24.00
CA GLU A 268 16.19 8.14 24.72
C GLU A 268 15.01 7.84 23.80
N GLU A 269 14.73 8.64 22.76
CA GLU A 269 13.67 8.37 21.78
C GLU A 269 13.97 7.13 20.93
N GLN A 270 15.24 6.91 20.58
CA GLN A 270 15.69 5.71 19.88
C GLN A 270 15.56 4.44 20.75
N ASN A 271 15.78 4.54 22.05
CA ASN A 271 15.66 3.41 22.97
C ASN A 271 14.21 3.08 23.32
N THR A 272 13.32 4.06 23.38
CA THR A 272 11.89 3.86 23.62
C THR A 272 11.24 3.13 22.46
N LEU A 273 11.57 3.49 21.21
CA LEU A 273 11.10 2.80 20.00
C LEU A 273 11.68 1.37 19.85
N LYS A 274 12.84 1.09 20.47
CA LYS A 274 13.44 -0.26 20.48
C LYS A 274 12.83 -1.18 21.54
N ASN A 275 12.25 -0.65 22.60
CA ASN A 275 11.83 -1.44 23.76
C ASN A 275 10.34 -1.81 23.79
N GLU A 276 9.47 -1.11 23.04
CA GLU A 276 8.02 -1.37 23.12
C GLU A 276 7.48 -2.41 22.13
N ASP A 277 8.25 -2.82 21.10
CA ASP A 277 7.76 -3.82 20.14
C ASP A 277 8.85 -4.78 19.65
N THR A 278 9.33 -5.62 20.55
CA THR A 278 10.28 -6.71 20.27
C THR A 278 9.75 -7.79 19.30
N LYS A 279 8.57 -7.59 18.69
CA LYS A 279 7.98 -8.50 17.71
C LYS A 279 8.02 -7.98 16.26
N LEU A 280 8.50 -6.77 16.04
CA LEU A 280 8.75 -6.31 14.68
C LEU A 280 10.08 -6.89 14.19
N PRO A 281 10.13 -7.61 13.07
CA PRO A 281 11.35 -8.26 12.61
C PRO A 281 12.44 -7.21 12.41
N GLU A 282 13.66 -7.55 12.87
CA GLU A 282 14.85 -6.75 12.56
C GLU A 282 14.87 -6.39 11.07
N ILE A 283 15.19 -5.15 10.76
CA ILE A 283 15.03 -4.49 9.45
C ILE A 283 15.89 -5.13 8.34
N TYR A 284 16.69 -6.15 8.64
CA TYR A 284 17.53 -6.87 7.69
C TYR A 284 16.70 -7.76 6.76
N GLY A 285 16.67 -7.39 5.46
CA GLY A 285 15.93 -8.11 4.42
C GLY A 285 14.57 -7.52 4.06
N PHE A 286 14.12 -6.49 4.75
CA PHE A 286 12.91 -5.75 4.40
C PHE A 286 13.21 -4.56 3.47
N VAL A 287 12.20 -4.22 2.64
CA VAL A 287 12.22 -2.98 1.88
C VAL A 287 12.18 -1.83 2.88
N ARG A 288 13.06 -0.85 2.68
CA ARG A 288 13.05 0.32 3.52
C ARG A 288 11.92 1.27 3.13
N GLY A 289 11.26 1.85 4.12
CA GLY A 289 10.06 2.64 3.90
C GLY A 289 8.92 1.75 3.42
N ILE A 290 8.13 2.25 2.47
CA ILE A 290 7.13 1.46 1.76
C ILE A 290 7.57 1.22 0.31
N PRO A 291 7.30 0.03 -0.27
CA PRO A 291 7.85 -0.35 -1.57
C PRO A 291 7.20 0.42 -2.71
N GLN A 292 7.84 1.50 -3.19
CA GLN A 292 7.34 2.26 -4.34
C GLN A 292 7.13 1.35 -5.56
N GLY A 293 5.91 1.25 -6.05
CA GLY A 293 5.57 0.43 -7.19
C GLY A 293 4.54 -0.67 -6.88
N LEU A 294 4.25 -0.96 -5.62
CA LEU A 294 3.18 -1.88 -5.23
C LEU A 294 1.85 -1.13 -4.99
N PRO A 295 0.69 -1.78 -5.20
CA PRO A 295 -0.62 -1.12 -5.15
C PRO A 295 -0.90 -0.37 -3.85
N GLN A 296 -0.59 -0.97 -2.69
CA GLN A 296 -0.86 -0.40 -1.37
C GLN A 296 -0.03 0.85 -1.09
N SER A 297 1.16 0.95 -1.66
CA SER A 297 2.12 2.00 -1.29
C SER A 297 1.64 3.39 -1.61
N TYR A 298 0.89 3.53 -2.69
CA TYR A 298 0.33 4.83 -3.09
C TYR A 298 -0.76 5.32 -2.13
N PHE A 299 -1.61 4.43 -1.66
CA PHE A 299 -2.61 4.75 -0.65
C PHE A 299 -1.96 5.04 0.71
N LEU A 300 -1.04 4.17 1.14
CA LEU A 300 -0.34 4.31 2.41
C LEU A 300 0.53 5.57 2.45
N GLY A 301 1.12 5.98 1.31
CA GLY A 301 1.84 7.24 1.19
C GLY A 301 0.94 8.45 1.47
N ASN A 302 -0.26 8.49 0.90
CA ASN A 302 -1.22 9.57 1.17
C ASN A 302 -1.68 9.59 2.64
N ILE A 303 -1.80 8.43 3.29
CA ILE A 303 -2.13 8.35 4.73
C ILE A 303 -0.99 8.90 5.56
N TYR A 304 0.27 8.56 5.21
CA TYR A 304 1.45 9.05 5.93
C TYR A 304 1.57 10.57 5.86
N ASP A 305 1.44 11.14 4.66
CA ASP A 305 1.53 12.59 4.44
C ASP A 305 0.46 13.35 5.24
N ASN A 306 -0.72 12.75 5.42
CA ASN A 306 -1.78 13.31 6.27
C ASN A 306 -1.57 13.07 7.77
N SER A 307 -0.64 12.21 8.18
CA SER A 307 -0.34 11.90 9.59
C SER A 307 0.72 12.81 10.20
N LEU A 308 1.43 13.57 9.35
CA LEU A 308 2.43 14.56 9.74
C LEU A 308 1.77 15.92 10.02
#